data_35ce59dbecdb60fadbb8ede04dd55b22
#
_entry.id   35ce59dbecdb60fadbb8ede04dd55b22
#
_cell.length_a   1.000
_cell.length_b   1.000
_cell.length_c   1.000
_cell.angle_alpha   90.00
_cell.angle_beta   90.00
_cell.angle_gamma   90.00
#
_symmetry.space_group_name_H-M   'P 1'
#
loop_
_entity.id
_entity.type
_entity.pdbx_description
1 polymer ?
#
loop_
_entity_poly.entity_id
_entity_poly.type
_entity_poly.pdbx_seq_one_letter_code
_entity_poly.pdbx_strand_id
1 'polypeptide(L)'
;MNSAFYLAIRSLWWHRSRSLAVIFSLAIIIWLPATLRIALHQFRSEISARALSTPIVIGAPGSRIDLVMHSLYFRSQPATTVTMAEHALAAESVGVTAVPLHMRFTTRSQPGAEGAPIVGTTPEYFTFRRLTPQSGELPALLGECVLGADYAERSGLGTGDTVLSAPRNALNLAGDYPLRMLITGVLARNHSPDDDAVFTDLRTAWVIEGIGHGHQNVDRQTDPSLLLSNDREDAASVTAGLGVLPYLEITDENRDSFHFHGNASEFPLTAVLAVPVTERDRIKLLGRFSGSRQLQCISPPQVIEELLSIVFRIEQFVLLFTLAAAGAALLLLALVLNLSLKLRAAEMQTMFRLGCSRLTILRLQSAEVLLLLTSAAGIAVAGGLLARSTAAALLQQLLL
;
A
#
# COMPACT_ATOMS: atom_id res chain seq x y z
N MET A 1 21.67 -22.76 43.75
CA MET A 1 20.50 -21.81 43.64
C MET A 1 20.35 -21.15 45.01
N ASN A 2 20.43 -19.83 45.08
CA ASN A 2 20.30 -19.12 46.36
C ASN A 2 18.94 -19.43 46.99
N SER A 3 18.95 -19.84 48.29
CA SER A 3 17.76 -20.20 49.07
C SER A 3 16.64 -19.15 49.00
N ALA A 4 17.00 -17.86 48.89
CA ALA A 4 16.08 -16.76 48.72
C ALA A 4 15.29 -16.83 47.38
N PHE A 5 15.91 -17.24 46.28
CA PHE A 5 15.29 -17.35 44.96
C PHE A 5 14.28 -18.51 44.91
N TYR A 6 14.63 -19.62 45.49
CA TYR A 6 13.72 -20.78 45.64
C TYR A 6 12.46 -20.43 46.44
N LEU A 7 12.63 -19.74 47.57
CA LEU A 7 11.53 -19.32 48.43
C LEU A 7 10.64 -18.26 47.71
N ALA A 8 11.24 -17.36 46.95
CA ALA A 8 10.51 -16.38 46.16
C ALA A 8 9.60 -17.03 45.09
N ILE A 9 10.13 -18.01 44.34
CA ILE A 9 9.33 -18.77 43.36
C ILE A 9 8.16 -19.48 44.04
N ARG A 10 8.42 -20.13 45.19
CA ARG A 10 7.38 -20.85 45.93
C ARG A 10 6.29 -19.92 46.46
N SER A 11 6.67 -18.74 46.94
CA SER A 11 5.76 -17.67 47.37
C SER A 11 4.88 -17.16 46.25
N LEU A 12 5.46 -16.89 45.07
CA LEU A 12 4.72 -16.44 43.86
C LEU A 12 3.73 -17.51 43.39
N TRP A 13 4.09 -18.79 43.50
CA TRP A 13 3.21 -19.90 43.14
C TRP A 13 2.03 -20.06 44.13
N TRP A 14 2.28 -19.85 45.42
CA TRP A 14 1.23 -19.90 46.44
C TRP A 14 0.18 -18.79 46.22
N HIS A 15 0.62 -17.62 45.83
CA HIS A 15 -0.23 -16.46 45.52
C HIS A 15 -0.42 -16.23 43.98
N ARG A 16 -0.59 -17.31 43.21
CA ARG A 16 -0.61 -17.31 41.74
C ARG A 16 -1.57 -16.30 41.13
N SER A 17 -2.80 -16.15 41.64
CA SER A 17 -3.78 -15.20 41.06
C SER A 17 -3.29 -13.75 41.14
N ARG A 18 -2.74 -13.33 42.27
CA ARG A 18 -2.16 -12.02 42.48
C ARG A 18 -0.91 -11.79 41.58
N SER A 19 -0.01 -12.79 41.59
CA SER A 19 1.23 -12.74 40.83
C SER A 19 0.96 -12.66 39.33
N LEU A 20 0.01 -13.43 38.79
CA LEU A 20 -0.42 -13.38 37.41
C LEU A 20 -1.03 -12.04 37.07
N ALA A 21 -1.93 -11.47 37.88
CA ALA A 21 -2.52 -10.18 37.66
C ALA A 21 -1.46 -9.07 37.54
N VAL A 22 -0.46 -9.06 38.43
CA VAL A 22 0.65 -8.10 38.36
C VAL A 22 1.51 -8.31 37.13
N ILE A 23 1.89 -9.55 36.81
CA ILE A 23 2.70 -9.89 35.62
C ILE A 23 1.99 -9.43 34.34
N PHE A 24 0.70 -9.77 34.20
CA PHE A 24 -0.07 -9.37 33.01
C PHE A 24 -0.23 -7.87 32.87
N SER A 25 -0.52 -7.17 33.98
CA SER A 25 -0.63 -5.71 33.97
C SER A 25 0.68 -5.05 33.54
N LEU A 26 1.80 -5.48 34.10
CA LEU A 26 3.11 -4.96 33.73
C LEU A 26 3.50 -5.34 32.30
N ALA A 27 3.19 -6.57 31.86
CA ALA A 27 3.46 -7.03 30.51
C ALA A 27 2.70 -6.19 29.47
N ILE A 28 1.41 -5.91 29.68
CA ILE A 28 0.60 -5.07 28.77
C ILE A 28 1.16 -3.65 28.68
N ILE A 29 1.56 -3.06 29.82
CA ILE A 29 2.10 -1.70 29.86
C ILE A 29 3.42 -1.57 29.09
N ILE A 30 4.25 -2.62 29.10
CA ILE A 30 5.50 -2.64 28.35
C ILE A 30 5.24 -2.99 26.86
N TRP A 31 4.37 -3.99 26.63
CA TRP A 31 4.13 -4.54 25.31
C TRP A 31 3.41 -3.58 24.37
N LEU A 32 2.35 -2.90 24.83
CA LEU A 32 1.51 -2.05 23.99
C LEU A 32 2.30 -0.90 23.31
N PRO A 33 3.10 -0.09 24.02
CA PRO A 33 3.87 0.98 23.38
C PRO A 33 5.03 0.45 22.55
N ALA A 34 5.62 -0.67 22.93
CA ALA A 34 6.69 -1.27 22.14
C ALA A 34 6.17 -1.76 20.78
N THR A 35 5.03 -2.45 20.76
CA THR A 35 4.40 -2.91 19.52
C THR A 35 3.93 -1.76 18.64
N LEU A 36 3.34 -0.73 19.22
CA LEU A 36 2.93 0.47 18.47
C LEU A 36 4.14 1.16 17.82
N ARG A 37 5.24 1.32 18.56
CA ARG A 37 6.48 1.88 18.00
C ARG A 37 7.04 1.05 16.85
N ILE A 38 7.05 -0.28 17.00
CA ILE A 38 7.52 -1.18 15.94
C ILE A 38 6.64 -1.03 14.70
N ALA A 39 5.31 -1.06 14.87
CA ALA A 39 4.35 -0.91 13.77
C ALA A 39 4.49 0.44 13.05
N LEU A 40 4.57 1.54 13.80
CA LEU A 40 4.76 2.87 13.23
C LEU A 40 6.11 3.02 12.50
N HIS A 41 7.17 2.42 13.04
CA HIS A 41 8.47 2.44 12.39
C HIS A 41 8.49 1.65 11.08
N GLN A 42 7.86 0.48 11.04
CA GLN A 42 7.70 -0.31 9.82
C GLN A 42 6.86 0.44 8.79
N PHE A 43 5.69 0.94 9.17
CA PHE A 43 4.84 1.75 8.31
C PHE A 43 5.59 2.95 7.70
N ARG A 44 6.36 3.67 8.52
CA ARG A 44 7.19 4.78 8.05
C ARG A 44 8.23 4.31 7.04
N SER A 45 8.94 3.20 7.31
CA SER A 45 10.02 2.73 6.43
C SER A 45 9.49 2.31 5.07
N GLU A 46 8.36 1.64 5.00
CA GLU A 46 7.74 1.19 3.75
C GLU A 46 7.23 2.35 2.89
N ILE A 47 6.45 3.25 3.49
CA ILE A 47 5.96 4.44 2.78
C ILE A 47 7.13 5.33 2.34
N SER A 48 8.08 5.60 3.23
CA SER A 48 9.21 6.47 2.90
C SER A 48 10.12 5.88 1.84
N ALA A 49 10.36 4.56 1.82
CA ALA A 49 11.24 3.92 0.84
C ALA A 49 10.76 4.13 -0.60
N ARG A 50 9.45 3.96 -0.85
CA ARG A 50 8.89 4.18 -2.18
C ARG A 50 8.87 5.64 -2.58
N ALA A 51 8.58 6.54 -1.65
CA ALA A 51 8.66 7.98 -1.90
C ALA A 51 10.10 8.43 -2.19
N LEU A 52 11.08 7.96 -1.43
CA LEU A 52 12.50 8.28 -1.64
C LEU A 52 13.02 7.76 -2.99
N SER A 53 12.51 6.63 -3.47
CA SER A 53 12.86 6.09 -4.79
C SER A 53 12.21 6.83 -5.95
N THR A 54 11.26 7.76 -5.69
CA THR A 54 10.55 8.52 -6.72
C THR A 54 10.87 10.01 -6.58
N PRO A 55 11.77 10.56 -7.40
CA PRO A 55 12.27 11.93 -7.21
C PRO A 55 11.20 13.01 -7.37
N ILE A 56 10.36 12.88 -8.40
CA ILE A 56 9.35 13.88 -8.77
C ILE A 56 8.10 13.18 -9.32
N VAL A 57 6.93 13.72 -8.97
CA VAL A 57 5.64 13.42 -9.57
C VAL A 57 5.05 14.70 -10.14
N ILE A 58 4.58 14.63 -11.38
CA ILE A 58 3.86 15.69 -12.07
C ILE A 58 2.42 15.24 -12.26
N GLY A 59 1.48 16.12 -11.98
CA GLY A 59 0.05 15.83 -12.12
C GLY A 59 -0.77 17.11 -12.20
N ALA A 60 -2.08 16.95 -12.32
CA ALA A 60 -3.01 18.07 -12.31
C ALA A 60 -3.04 18.75 -10.93
N PRO A 61 -3.32 20.07 -10.87
CA PRO A 61 -3.42 20.80 -9.62
C PRO A 61 -4.49 20.21 -8.68
N GLY A 62 -4.18 20.14 -7.39
CA GLY A 62 -5.10 19.61 -6.39
C GLY A 62 -4.39 19.17 -5.12
N SER A 63 -4.92 18.15 -4.48
CA SER A 63 -4.31 17.56 -3.29
C SER A 63 -2.95 16.92 -3.62
N ARG A 64 -1.89 17.43 -3.00
CA ARG A 64 -0.54 16.87 -3.15
C ARG A 64 -0.46 15.44 -2.59
N ILE A 65 -1.16 15.20 -1.50
CA ILE A 65 -1.22 13.89 -0.84
C ILE A 65 -1.91 12.87 -1.75
N ASP A 66 -3.08 13.24 -2.31
CA ASP A 66 -3.83 12.35 -3.20
C ASP A 66 -3.03 12.02 -4.46
N LEU A 67 -2.31 12.99 -5.03
CA LEU A 67 -1.46 12.73 -6.19
C LEU A 67 -0.32 11.75 -5.86
N VAL A 68 0.33 11.87 -4.69
CA VAL A 68 1.36 10.92 -4.25
C VAL A 68 0.75 9.56 -3.95
N MET A 69 -0.37 9.50 -3.23
CA MET A 69 -1.04 8.24 -2.90
C MET A 69 -1.53 7.52 -4.16
N HIS A 70 -2.02 8.27 -5.14
CA HIS A 70 -2.41 7.72 -6.44
C HIS A 70 -1.21 7.16 -7.20
N SER A 71 -0.20 7.97 -7.44
CA SER A 71 0.90 7.64 -8.36
C SER A 71 1.91 6.63 -7.79
N LEU A 72 2.05 6.54 -6.46
CA LEU A 72 3.02 5.65 -5.82
C LEU A 72 2.39 4.41 -5.18
N TYR A 73 1.17 4.54 -4.66
CA TYR A 73 0.53 3.48 -3.87
C TYR A 73 -0.77 2.97 -4.49
N PHE A 74 -1.13 3.49 -5.67
CA PHE A 74 -2.34 3.14 -6.42
C PHE A 74 -3.64 3.33 -5.63
N ARG A 75 -3.60 4.24 -4.66
CA ARG A 75 -4.72 4.62 -3.78
C ARG A 75 -5.21 6.00 -4.15
N SER A 76 -6.50 6.27 -3.89
CA SER A 76 -7.12 7.52 -4.31
C SER A 76 -7.21 7.67 -5.83
N GLN A 77 -8.07 8.53 -6.31
CA GLN A 77 -8.14 8.89 -7.73
C GLN A 77 -8.06 10.41 -7.86
N PRO A 78 -7.18 10.96 -8.71
CA PRO A 78 -7.13 12.39 -8.93
C PRO A 78 -8.43 12.85 -9.60
N ALA A 79 -8.93 14.00 -9.17
CA ALA A 79 -10.15 14.59 -9.71
C ALA A 79 -9.99 15.01 -11.19
N THR A 80 -8.76 15.34 -11.60
CA THR A 80 -8.40 15.82 -12.94
C THR A 80 -7.17 15.08 -13.45
N THR A 81 -7.05 15.03 -14.77
CA THR A 81 -5.95 14.38 -15.48
C THR A 81 -5.02 15.41 -16.10
N VAL A 82 -3.82 15.00 -16.42
CA VAL A 82 -2.87 15.70 -17.30
C VAL A 82 -2.93 15.06 -18.69
N THR A 83 -2.35 15.71 -19.69
CA THR A 83 -2.37 15.25 -21.08
C THR A 83 -1.02 14.69 -21.53
N MET A 84 -1.01 13.95 -22.64
CA MET A 84 0.23 13.51 -23.27
C MET A 84 1.09 14.70 -23.74
N ALA A 85 0.50 15.85 -24.11
CA ALA A 85 1.26 17.07 -24.40
C ALA A 85 2.06 17.55 -23.19
N GLU A 86 1.47 17.49 -22.00
CA GLU A 86 2.12 17.88 -20.74
C GLU A 86 3.20 16.87 -20.31
N HIS A 87 2.99 15.59 -20.60
CA HIS A 87 4.04 14.56 -20.46
C HIS A 87 5.22 14.87 -21.39
N ALA A 88 4.98 15.23 -22.65
CA ALA A 88 6.02 15.59 -23.61
C ALA A 88 6.88 16.77 -23.11
N LEU A 89 6.26 17.79 -22.49
CA LEU A 89 6.98 18.90 -21.87
C LEU A 89 7.95 18.46 -20.77
N ALA A 90 7.60 17.42 -20.00
CA ALA A 90 8.50 16.86 -19.00
C ALA A 90 9.62 16.03 -19.64
N ALA A 91 9.28 15.23 -20.67
CA ALA A 91 10.21 14.36 -21.39
C ALA A 91 11.26 15.15 -22.20
N GLU A 92 10.90 16.32 -22.72
CA GLU A 92 11.84 17.23 -23.41
C GLU A 92 12.91 17.84 -22.49
N SER A 93 12.76 17.71 -21.17
CA SER A 93 13.75 18.21 -20.23
C SER A 93 15.01 17.36 -20.28
N VAL A 94 16.16 17.97 -20.57
CA VAL A 94 17.45 17.26 -20.67
C VAL A 94 17.77 16.54 -19.35
N GLY A 95 18.09 15.26 -19.45
CA GLY A 95 18.45 14.45 -18.30
C GLY A 95 17.28 14.02 -17.42
N VAL A 96 16.06 13.95 -17.98
CA VAL A 96 14.86 13.49 -17.28
C VAL A 96 14.21 12.35 -18.07
N THR A 97 13.99 11.22 -17.40
CA THR A 97 13.09 10.18 -17.92
C THR A 97 11.69 10.43 -17.38
N ALA A 98 10.73 10.67 -18.25
CA ALA A 98 9.34 10.89 -17.89
C ALA A 98 8.53 9.61 -18.15
N VAL A 99 7.98 9.03 -17.10
CA VAL A 99 7.19 7.78 -17.16
C VAL A 99 5.72 8.13 -16.97
N PRO A 100 4.89 7.99 -17.99
CA PRO A 100 3.47 8.29 -17.90
C PRO A 100 2.73 7.19 -17.15
N LEU A 101 1.71 7.58 -16.38
CA LEU A 101 0.80 6.69 -15.67
C LEU A 101 -0.64 7.04 -16.00
N HIS A 102 -1.42 6.01 -16.30
CA HIS A 102 -2.86 6.13 -16.46
C HIS A 102 -3.57 5.04 -15.66
N MET A 103 -4.22 5.44 -14.57
CA MET A 103 -4.83 4.52 -13.59
C MET A 103 -6.20 5.05 -13.17
N ARG A 104 -7.24 4.62 -13.85
CA ARG A 104 -8.63 5.01 -13.55
C ARG A 104 -9.55 3.82 -13.33
N PHE A 105 -9.04 2.63 -13.61
CA PHE A 105 -9.82 1.40 -13.62
C PHE A 105 -9.20 0.36 -12.71
N THR A 106 -10.03 -0.59 -12.27
CA THR A 106 -9.62 -1.78 -11.55
C THR A 106 -10.01 -3.02 -12.35
N THR A 107 -9.47 -4.15 -12.01
CA THR A 107 -9.99 -5.42 -12.51
C THR A 107 -11.33 -5.73 -11.86
N ARG A 108 -12.13 -6.55 -12.50
CA ARG A 108 -13.39 -7.03 -11.92
C ARG A 108 -13.10 -7.91 -10.70
N SER A 109 -13.78 -7.63 -9.59
CA SER A 109 -13.68 -8.47 -8.39
C SER A 109 -14.15 -9.88 -8.68
N GLN A 110 -13.43 -10.86 -8.15
CA GLN A 110 -13.73 -12.28 -8.24
C GLN A 110 -14.06 -12.83 -6.84
N PRO A 111 -14.76 -13.98 -6.73
CA PRO A 111 -14.97 -14.60 -5.43
C PRO A 111 -13.64 -14.88 -4.73
N GLY A 112 -13.40 -14.20 -3.60
CA GLY A 112 -12.17 -14.33 -2.81
C GLY A 112 -11.03 -13.39 -3.18
N ALA A 113 -11.18 -12.54 -4.24
CA ALA A 113 -10.18 -11.53 -4.59
C ALA A 113 -10.85 -10.20 -4.96
N GLU A 114 -10.50 -9.13 -4.25
CA GLU A 114 -10.88 -7.77 -4.65
C GLU A 114 -10.19 -7.38 -5.97
N GLY A 115 -10.80 -6.44 -6.69
CA GLY A 115 -10.25 -5.95 -7.95
C GLY A 115 -8.95 -5.18 -7.74
N ALA A 116 -7.92 -5.49 -8.53
CA ALA A 116 -6.65 -4.81 -8.53
C ALA A 116 -6.65 -3.56 -9.40
N PRO A 117 -5.88 -2.51 -9.08
CA PRO A 117 -5.71 -1.35 -9.94
C PRO A 117 -5.08 -1.73 -11.28
N ILE A 118 -5.64 -1.23 -12.38
CA ILE A 118 -5.05 -1.37 -13.72
C ILE A 118 -4.19 -0.14 -13.97
N VAL A 119 -2.91 -0.36 -14.21
CA VAL A 119 -1.88 0.66 -14.42
C VAL A 119 -1.43 0.64 -15.87
N GLY A 120 -1.94 1.57 -16.67
CA GLY A 120 -1.41 1.84 -18.01
C GLY A 120 -0.10 2.63 -17.91
N THR A 121 0.97 2.09 -18.48
CA THR A 121 2.30 2.73 -18.43
C THR A 121 3.16 2.32 -19.63
N THR A 122 4.44 2.71 -19.59
CA THR A 122 5.44 2.38 -20.63
C THR A 122 6.54 1.47 -20.06
N PRO A 123 7.34 0.80 -20.90
CA PRO A 123 8.41 -0.11 -20.47
C PRO A 123 9.42 0.51 -19.50
N GLU A 124 9.60 1.82 -19.56
CA GLU A 124 10.48 2.56 -18.64
C GLU A 124 10.05 2.44 -17.19
N TYR A 125 8.76 2.23 -16.91
CA TYR A 125 8.27 1.99 -15.55
C TYR A 125 8.89 0.75 -14.94
N PHE A 126 8.90 -0.37 -15.65
CA PHE A 126 9.45 -1.64 -15.18
C PHE A 126 10.95 -1.52 -14.91
N THR A 127 11.67 -0.84 -15.80
CA THR A 127 13.10 -0.54 -15.61
C THR A 127 13.33 0.33 -14.40
N PHE A 128 12.56 1.41 -14.25
CA PHE A 128 12.65 2.34 -13.13
C PHE A 128 12.36 1.67 -11.78
N ARG A 129 11.30 0.84 -11.71
CA ARG A 129 10.91 0.10 -10.51
C ARG A 129 11.67 -1.21 -10.31
N ARG A 130 12.52 -1.60 -11.28
CA ARG A 130 13.27 -2.86 -11.29
C ARG A 130 12.35 -4.08 -11.21
N LEU A 131 11.21 -4.02 -11.88
CA LEU A 131 10.26 -5.10 -11.95
C LEU A 131 10.70 -6.08 -13.04
N THR A 132 10.77 -7.34 -12.70
CA THR A 132 11.11 -8.43 -13.64
C THR A 132 10.02 -9.50 -13.60
N PRO A 133 9.68 -10.13 -14.71
CA PRO A 133 8.75 -11.24 -14.70
C PRO A 133 9.35 -12.44 -13.98
N GLN A 134 8.55 -13.10 -13.13
CA GLN A 134 8.84 -14.41 -12.56
C GLN A 134 8.47 -15.52 -13.55
N SER A 135 7.39 -15.30 -14.29
CA SER A 135 6.94 -16.21 -15.36
C SER A 135 6.41 -15.39 -16.53
N GLY A 136 6.55 -15.91 -17.75
CA GLY A 136 6.11 -15.23 -18.95
C GLY A 136 6.95 -14.01 -19.31
N GLU A 137 6.31 -13.01 -19.93
CA GLU A 137 6.96 -11.81 -20.47
C GLU A 137 6.18 -10.56 -20.07
N LEU A 138 6.83 -9.38 -20.22
CA LEU A 138 6.15 -8.09 -20.04
C LEU A 138 5.19 -7.84 -21.22
N PRO A 139 4.09 -7.08 -21.02
CA PRO A 139 3.13 -6.78 -22.07
C PRO A 139 3.81 -5.95 -23.17
N ALA A 140 3.70 -6.39 -24.40
CA ALA A 140 4.28 -5.73 -25.58
C ALA A 140 3.20 -5.29 -26.59
N LEU A 141 2.07 -5.97 -26.60
CA LEU A 141 1.01 -5.76 -27.58
C LEU A 141 -0.26 -5.19 -26.92
N LEU A 142 -1.08 -4.56 -27.73
CA LEU A 142 -2.39 -4.05 -27.29
C LEU A 142 -3.26 -5.19 -26.77
N GLY A 143 -3.85 -5.03 -25.60
CA GLY A 143 -4.70 -6.04 -24.96
C GLY A 143 -3.94 -7.00 -24.05
N GLU A 144 -2.63 -6.89 -23.92
CA GLU A 144 -1.83 -7.67 -23.00
C GLU A 144 -1.67 -7.01 -21.65
N CYS A 145 -1.48 -7.83 -20.61
CA CYS A 145 -1.18 -7.36 -19.27
C CYS A 145 -0.24 -8.31 -18.54
N VAL A 146 0.42 -7.79 -17.50
CA VAL A 146 1.22 -8.57 -16.55
C VAL A 146 0.67 -8.34 -15.14
N LEU A 147 0.58 -9.42 -14.34
CA LEU A 147 0.05 -9.37 -12.99
C LEU A 147 1.17 -9.13 -11.97
N GLY A 148 0.87 -8.35 -10.94
CA GLY A 148 1.65 -8.33 -9.71
C GLY A 148 1.54 -9.66 -8.95
N ALA A 149 2.58 -10.03 -8.19
CA ALA A 149 2.69 -11.33 -7.54
C ALA A 149 1.56 -11.63 -6.56
N ASP A 150 1.18 -10.65 -5.73
CA ASP A 150 0.15 -10.82 -4.70
C ASP A 150 -1.25 -10.93 -5.33
N TYR A 151 -1.51 -10.16 -6.38
CA TYR A 151 -2.76 -10.28 -7.10
C TYR A 151 -2.87 -11.63 -7.85
N ALA A 152 -1.80 -12.10 -8.48
CA ALA A 152 -1.78 -13.41 -9.12
C ALA A 152 -2.05 -14.54 -8.12
N GLU A 153 -1.43 -14.49 -6.93
CA GLU A 153 -1.65 -15.47 -5.87
C GLU A 153 -3.08 -15.46 -5.35
N ARG A 154 -3.67 -14.27 -5.08
CA ARG A 154 -5.05 -14.16 -4.58
C ARG A 154 -6.11 -14.53 -5.60
N SER A 155 -5.90 -14.18 -6.87
CA SER A 155 -6.84 -14.47 -7.95
C SER A 155 -6.72 -15.90 -8.49
N GLY A 156 -5.58 -16.55 -8.28
CA GLY A 156 -5.25 -17.85 -8.87
C GLY A 156 -5.03 -17.81 -10.37
N LEU A 157 -4.85 -16.59 -10.96
CA LEU A 157 -4.61 -16.39 -12.39
C LEU A 157 -3.10 -16.43 -12.70
N GLY A 158 -2.78 -16.93 -13.87
CA GLY A 158 -1.39 -17.04 -14.35
C GLY A 158 -1.23 -16.70 -15.83
N THR A 159 -0.01 -16.88 -16.33
CA THR A 159 0.32 -16.65 -17.75
C THR A 159 -0.56 -17.51 -18.66
N GLY A 160 -1.18 -16.89 -19.65
CA GLY A 160 -2.11 -17.53 -20.60
C GLY A 160 -3.59 -17.42 -20.20
N ASP A 161 -3.88 -17.05 -18.95
CA ASP A 161 -5.26 -16.72 -18.52
C ASP A 161 -5.65 -15.31 -18.98
N THR A 162 -6.89 -14.93 -18.69
CA THR A 162 -7.40 -13.60 -19.00
C THR A 162 -7.98 -12.91 -17.77
N VAL A 163 -7.85 -11.58 -17.73
CA VAL A 163 -8.44 -10.74 -16.69
C VAL A 163 -9.38 -9.70 -17.30
N LEU A 164 -10.51 -9.43 -16.65
CA LEU A 164 -11.51 -8.45 -17.09
C LEU A 164 -11.34 -7.13 -16.33
N SER A 165 -11.41 -6.00 -17.04
CA SER A 165 -11.56 -4.70 -16.39
C SER A 165 -12.94 -4.58 -15.74
N ALA A 166 -13.04 -3.83 -14.64
CA ALA A 166 -14.33 -3.50 -14.04
C ALA A 166 -15.07 -2.44 -14.88
N PRO A 167 -16.40 -2.48 -15.00
CA PRO A 167 -17.16 -1.42 -15.64
C PRO A 167 -17.07 -0.13 -14.79
N ARG A 168 -16.99 1.01 -15.45
CA ARG A 168 -16.86 2.34 -14.82
C ARG A 168 -18.07 2.71 -13.95
N ASN A 169 -19.25 2.31 -14.41
CA ASN A 169 -20.51 2.48 -13.70
C ASN A 169 -21.37 1.22 -13.86
N ALA A 170 -21.71 0.58 -12.76
CA ALA A 170 -22.61 -0.57 -12.77
C ALA A 170 -24.02 -0.26 -13.33
N LEU A 171 -24.36 1.02 -13.49
CA LEU A 171 -25.65 1.52 -13.97
C LEU A 171 -25.60 2.07 -15.40
N ASN A 172 -24.44 2.15 -16.02
CA ASN A 172 -24.34 2.70 -17.39
C ASN A 172 -24.52 1.57 -18.42
N LEU A 173 -25.76 1.35 -18.80
CA LEU A 173 -26.15 0.39 -19.83
C LEU A 173 -25.69 0.75 -21.25
N ALA A 174 -25.08 1.92 -21.45
CA ALA A 174 -24.91 2.49 -22.78
C ALA A 174 -23.45 2.62 -23.29
N GLY A 175 -22.45 1.98 -22.63
CA GLY A 175 -21.13 2.11 -23.25
C GLY A 175 -19.88 1.70 -22.52
N ASP A 176 -19.93 1.30 -21.27
CA ASP A 176 -18.72 0.82 -20.58
C ASP A 176 -18.62 -0.71 -20.69
N TYR A 177 -17.99 -1.18 -21.74
CA TYR A 177 -17.77 -2.61 -21.95
C TYR A 177 -16.45 -3.01 -21.26
N PRO A 178 -16.47 -4.04 -20.37
CA PRO A 178 -15.25 -4.54 -19.77
C PRO A 178 -14.33 -5.13 -20.84
N LEU A 179 -13.09 -4.70 -20.86
CA LEU A 179 -12.08 -5.26 -21.74
C LEU A 179 -11.48 -6.50 -21.11
N ARG A 180 -11.39 -7.59 -21.89
CA ARG A 180 -10.65 -8.80 -21.54
C ARG A 180 -9.20 -8.66 -22.00
N MET A 181 -8.27 -8.74 -21.05
CA MET A 181 -6.84 -8.65 -21.30
C MET A 181 -6.17 -10.01 -21.14
N LEU A 182 -5.25 -10.36 -22.04
CA LEU A 182 -4.45 -11.56 -21.97
C LEU A 182 -3.29 -11.36 -20.98
N ILE A 183 -3.11 -12.30 -20.05
CA ILE A 183 -2.01 -12.29 -19.11
C ILE A 183 -0.78 -12.91 -19.76
N THR A 184 0.23 -12.07 -20.08
CA THR A 184 1.48 -12.51 -20.70
C THR A 184 2.51 -12.93 -19.69
N GLY A 185 2.38 -12.52 -18.43
CA GLY A 185 3.31 -12.90 -17.37
C GLY A 185 2.83 -12.53 -15.98
N VAL A 186 3.61 -12.98 -15.00
CA VAL A 186 3.45 -12.62 -13.58
C VAL A 186 4.79 -12.05 -13.09
N LEU A 187 4.76 -10.90 -12.42
CA LEU A 187 5.96 -10.25 -11.88
C LEU A 187 6.52 -11.00 -10.68
N ALA A 188 7.82 -10.93 -10.51
CA ALA A 188 8.48 -11.38 -9.29
C ALA A 188 8.06 -10.48 -8.11
N ARG A 189 7.80 -11.09 -6.95
CA ARG A 189 7.42 -10.36 -5.72
C ARG A 189 8.49 -9.36 -5.33
N ASN A 190 8.09 -8.11 -5.16
CA ASN A 190 8.96 -6.98 -4.85
C ASN A 190 8.64 -6.33 -3.49
N HIS A 191 7.65 -6.87 -2.75
CA HIS A 191 7.16 -6.32 -1.48
C HIS A 191 6.81 -4.83 -1.57
N SER A 192 6.11 -4.46 -2.63
CA SER A 192 5.71 -3.09 -2.93
C SER A 192 4.26 -3.08 -3.46
N PRO A 193 3.61 -1.90 -3.54
CA PRO A 193 2.27 -1.80 -4.14
C PRO A 193 2.16 -2.36 -5.56
N ASP A 194 3.28 -2.54 -6.26
CA ASP A 194 3.30 -3.14 -7.59
C ASP A 194 2.86 -4.61 -7.57
N ASP A 195 3.04 -5.31 -6.43
CA ASP A 195 2.65 -6.71 -6.28
C ASP A 195 1.13 -6.91 -6.33
N ASP A 196 0.34 -5.86 -6.06
CA ASP A 196 -1.13 -5.91 -6.07
C ASP A 196 -1.76 -5.24 -7.31
N ALA A 197 -0.98 -4.85 -8.30
CA ALA A 197 -1.44 -4.14 -9.49
C ALA A 197 -1.42 -5.03 -10.74
N VAL A 198 -2.17 -4.62 -11.76
CA VAL A 198 -2.15 -5.17 -13.11
C VAL A 198 -1.59 -4.12 -14.05
N PHE A 199 -0.50 -4.42 -14.73
CA PHE A 199 0.15 -3.47 -15.63
C PHE A 199 -0.17 -3.80 -17.08
N THR A 200 -0.43 -2.75 -17.86
CA THR A 200 -0.68 -2.85 -19.29
C THR A 200 -0.04 -1.64 -20.01
N ASP A 201 -0.01 -1.66 -21.32
CA ASP A 201 0.42 -0.48 -22.07
C ASP A 201 -0.62 0.65 -21.97
N LEU A 202 -0.20 1.89 -22.23
CA LEU A 202 -1.07 3.07 -22.17
C LEU A 202 -2.25 2.98 -23.13
N ARG A 203 -2.03 2.40 -24.32
CA ARG A 203 -3.07 2.31 -25.34
C ARG A 203 -4.18 1.37 -24.90
N THR A 204 -3.85 0.25 -24.26
CA THR A 204 -4.83 -0.67 -23.67
C THR A 204 -5.64 0.03 -22.57
N ALA A 205 -4.99 0.82 -21.71
CA ALA A 205 -5.69 1.59 -20.67
C ALA A 205 -6.64 2.63 -21.28
N TRP A 206 -6.28 3.27 -22.39
CA TRP A 206 -7.18 4.18 -23.12
C TRP A 206 -8.31 3.45 -23.87
N VAL A 207 -8.11 2.20 -24.30
CA VAL A 207 -9.23 1.38 -24.81
C VAL A 207 -10.23 1.10 -23.69
N ILE A 208 -9.76 0.76 -22.47
CA ILE A 208 -10.65 0.58 -21.30
C ILE A 208 -11.41 1.87 -20.98
N GLU A 209 -10.79 3.04 -21.18
CA GLU A 209 -11.46 4.35 -21.00
C GLU A 209 -12.45 4.71 -22.12
N GLY A 210 -12.41 4.00 -23.25
CA GLY A 210 -13.29 4.25 -24.39
C GLY A 210 -12.75 5.31 -25.37
N ILE A 211 -11.49 5.74 -25.24
CA ILE A 211 -10.82 6.65 -26.18
C ILE A 211 -10.49 5.92 -27.49
N GLY A 212 -10.17 4.61 -27.37
CA GLY A 212 -9.96 3.71 -28.49
C GLY A 212 -10.95 2.57 -28.45
N HIS A 213 -11.36 2.08 -29.60
CA HIS A 213 -12.16 0.87 -29.74
C HIS A 213 -11.86 0.17 -31.05
N GLY A 214 -12.20 -1.14 -31.11
CA GLY A 214 -12.18 -1.93 -32.32
C GLY A 214 -13.57 -2.42 -32.64
N HIS A 215 -13.91 -2.48 -33.90
CA HIS A 215 -15.16 -3.04 -34.38
C HIS A 215 -14.93 -3.79 -35.68
N GLN A 216 -15.90 -4.63 -36.08
CA GLN A 216 -15.88 -5.27 -37.38
C GLN A 216 -15.80 -4.20 -38.48
N ASN A 217 -15.02 -4.49 -39.53
CA ASN A 217 -14.95 -3.61 -40.68
C ASN A 217 -16.34 -3.44 -41.26
N VAL A 218 -16.87 -2.24 -41.18
CA VAL A 218 -18.13 -1.85 -41.78
C VAL A 218 -17.84 -1.55 -43.25
N ASP A 219 -18.16 -2.51 -44.09
CA ASP A 219 -18.04 -2.38 -45.53
C ASP A 219 -19.41 -2.27 -46.23
N ARG A 220 -19.42 -2.14 -47.55
CA ARG A 220 -20.67 -2.07 -48.32
C ARG A 220 -21.50 -3.36 -48.31
N GLN A 221 -20.97 -4.44 -47.77
CA GLN A 221 -21.66 -5.72 -47.64
C GLN A 221 -22.25 -5.89 -46.22
N THR A 222 -21.94 -4.94 -45.29
CA THR A 222 -22.50 -4.93 -43.93
C THR A 222 -24.01 -4.72 -43.99
N ASP A 223 -24.77 -5.40 -43.14
CA ASP A 223 -26.23 -5.32 -43.05
C ASP A 223 -26.67 -3.83 -42.97
N PRO A 224 -27.53 -3.36 -43.88
CA PRO A 224 -27.98 -1.95 -43.91
C PRO A 224 -28.63 -1.49 -42.60
N SER A 225 -29.14 -2.40 -41.78
CA SER A 225 -29.70 -2.10 -40.45
C SER A 225 -28.65 -1.63 -39.44
N LEU A 226 -27.35 -1.89 -39.67
CA LEU A 226 -26.22 -1.46 -38.85
C LEU A 226 -25.60 -0.13 -39.28
N LEU A 227 -26.11 0.48 -40.33
CA LEU A 227 -25.61 1.73 -40.92
C LEU A 227 -26.56 2.87 -40.60
N LEU A 228 -26.01 4.01 -40.09
CA LEU A 228 -26.79 5.24 -39.84
C LEU A 228 -27.04 6.07 -41.09
N SER A 229 -26.11 6.07 -42.03
CA SER A 229 -26.30 6.71 -43.32
C SER A 229 -25.68 5.88 -44.44
N ASN A 230 -26.43 5.77 -45.53
CA ASN A 230 -26.03 5.10 -46.73
C ASN A 230 -26.07 6.13 -47.87
N ASP A 231 -25.35 7.25 -47.72
CA ASP A 231 -25.24 8.27 -48.78
C ASP A 231 -24.47 7.68 -49.96
N ARG A 232 -25.21 7.32 -50.98
CA ARG A 232 -24.71 6.66 -52.19
C ARG A 232 -23.81 7.54 -53.05
N GLU A 233 -23.66 8.82 -52.71
CA GLU A 233 -22.96 9.79 -53.59
C GLU A 233 -21.53 10.13 -53.14
N ASP A 234 -21.16 9.96 -51.86
CA ASP A 234 -19.77 10.15 -51.41
C ASP A 234 -19.15 8.82 -50.93
N ALA A 235 -18.22 8.31 -51.75
CA ALA A 235 -17.59 7.01 -51.58
C ALA A 235 -16.64 6.92 -50.36
N ALA A 236 -16.57 7.93 -49.47
CA ALA A 236 -15.52 8.09 -48.46
C ALA A 236 -15.98 7.91 -46.99
N SER A 237 -17.26 7.93 -46.66
CA SER A 237 -17.66 7.78 -45.26
C SER A 237 -18.90 6.90 -45.06
N VAL A 238 -18.71 5.73 -44.52
CA VAL A 238 -19.78 4.86 -43.98
C VAL A 238 -19.89 5.12 -42.51
N THR A 239 -21.03 5.67 -42.05
CA THR A 239 -21.25 5.92 -40.61
C THR A 239 -21.91 4.70 -39.99
N ALA A 240 -21.20 4.04 -39.08
CA ALA A 240 -21.70 2.90 -38.33
C ALA A 240 -22.85 3.29 -37.38
N GLY A 241 -23.90 2.48 -37.33
CA GLY A 241 -25.01 2.64 -36.42
C GLY A 241 -24.70 2.12 -35.00
N LEU A 242 -25.57 2.45 -34.05
CA LEU A 242 -25.50 1.98 -32.66
C LEU A 242 -25.52 0.44 -32.49
N GLY A 243 -25.80 -0.31 -33.58
CA GLY A 243 -25.79 -1.76 -33.57
C GLY A 243 -24.43 -2.42 -33.77
N VAL A 244 -23.38 -1.63 -34.10
CA VAL A 244 -22.03 -2.17 -34.22
C VAL A 244 -21.43 -2.24 -32.83
N LEU A 245 -21.35 -3.46 -32.26
CA LEU A 245 -20.78 -3.70 -30.94
C LEU A 245 -19.24 -3.61 -30.98
N PRO A 246 -18.62 -2.89 -30.05
CA PRO A 246 -17.19 -2.90 -29.92
C PRO A 246 -16.67 -4.27 -29.46
N TYR A 247 -15.46 -4.62 -29.86
CA TYR A 247 -14.81 -5.83 -29.37
C TYR A 247 -14.52 -5.71 -27.88
N LEU A 248 -14.85 -6.77 -27.14
CA LEU A 248 -14.58 -6.89 -25.69
C LEU A 248 -13.24 -7.55 -25.38
N GLU A 249 -12.56 -8.06 -26.40
CA GLU A 249 -11.30 -8.76 -26.32
C GLU A 249 -10.43 -8.38 -27.51
N ILE A 250 -9.14 -8.21 -27.26
CA ILE A 250 -8.15 -7.93 -28.31
C ILE A 250 -7.43 -9.24 -28.62
N THR A 251 -7.59 -9.70 -29.87
CA THR A 251 -6.95 -10.89 -30.39
C THR A 251 -6.00 -10.52 -31.53
N ASP A 252 -5.12 -11.43 -31.95
CA ASP A 252 -4.24 -11.19 -33.10
C ASP A 252 -4.99 -10.85 -34.38
N GLU A 253 -6.21 -11.40 -34.52
CA GLU A 253 -7.05 -11.21 -35.73
C GLU A 253 -7.74 -9.83 -35.78
N ASN A 254 -8.06 -9.24 -34.61
CA ASN A 254 -8.81 -7.99 -34.54
C ASN A 254 -7.98 -6.78 -34.05
N ARG A 255 -6.73 -6.99 -33.65
CA ARG A 255 -5.86 -5.94 -33.11
C ARG A 255 -5.74 -4.73 -34.04
N ASP A 256 -5.58 -4.98 -35.34
CA ASP A 256 -5.42 -3.92 -36.34
C ASP A 256 -6.71 -3.12 -36.59
N SER A 257 -7.86 -3.60 -36.15
CA SER A 257 -9.13 -2.88 -36.22
C SER A 257 -9.29 -1.82 -35.12
N PHE A 258 -8.44 -1.87 -34.09
CA PHE A 258 -8.48 -0.89 -33.00
C PHE A 258 -7.88 0.44 -33.42
N HIS A 259 -8.67 1.49 -33.27
CA HIS A 259 -8.31 2.85 -33.58
C HIS A 259 -8.67 3.81 -32.45
N PHE A 260 -8.00 4.95 -32.43
CA PHE A 260 -8.14 5.94 -31.36
C PHE A 260 -8.73 7.22 -31.95
N HIS A 261 -9.65 7.84 -31.20
CA HIS A 261 -10.33 9.07 -31.62
C HIS A 261 -9.71 10.28 -30.92
N GLY A 262 -9.56 11.36 -31.67
CA GLY A 262 -9.01 12.62 -31.18
C GLY A 262 -7.51 12.77 -31.40
N ASN A 263 -6.95 13.84 -30.84
CA ASN A 263 -5.53 14.12 -30.93
C ASN A 263 -4.75 13.37 -29.82
N ALA A 264 -3.76 12.59 -30.21
CA ALA A 264 -2.94 11.81 -29.27
C ALA A 264 -2.26 12.69 -28.19
N SER A 265 -1.99 13.97 -28.48
CA SER A 265 -1.44 14.91 -27.49
C SER A 265 -2.41 15.27 -26.37
N GLU A 266 -3.72 15.06 -26.56
CA GLU A 266 -4.78 15.35 -25.59
C GLU A 266 -5.18 14.13 -24.76
N PHE A 267 -4.64 12.95 -25.06
CA PHE A 267 -4.97 11.74 -24.32
C PHE A 267 -4.61 11.87 -22.84
N PRO A 268 -5.51 11.46 -21.94
CA PRO A 268 -5.37 11.71 -20.52
C PRO A 268 -4.33 10.79 -19.89
N LEU A 269 -3.64 11.34 -18.89
CA LEU A 269 -2.79 10.63 -17.94
C LEU A 269 -3.19 11.05 -16.53
N THR A 270 -3.05 10.14 -15.58
CA THR A 270 -3.35 10.47 -14.18
C THR A 270 -2.16 11.07 -13.45
N ALA A 271 -0.94 10.72 -13.86
CA ALA A 271 0.31 11.28 -13.35
C ALA A 271 1.47 11.01 -14.30
N VAL A 272 2.58 11.71 -14.10
CA VAL A 272 3.87 11.45 -14.74
C VAL A 272 4.94 11.35 -13.67
N LEU A 273 5.66 10.22 -13.63
CA LEU A 273 6.84 10.08 -12.79
C LEU A 273 8.04 10.65 -13.55
N ALA A 274 8.68 11.67 -13.00
CA ALA A 274 9.86 12.27 -13.61
C ALA A 274 11.11 11.86 -12.83
N VAL A 275 12.03 11.19 -13.53
CA VAL A 275 13.26 10.63 -12.97
C VAL A 275 14.45 11.41 -13.55
N PRO A 276 14.90 12.47 -12.87
CA PRO A 276 16.08 13.22 -13.27
C PRO A 276 17.35 12.42 -13.02
N VAL A 277 18.32 12.54 -13.91
CA VAL A 277 19.63 11.86 -13.80
C VAL A 277 20.49 12.52 -12.71
N THR A 278 20.41 13.86 -12.59
CA THR A 278 21.19 14.61 -11.61
C THR A 278 20.30 15.47 -10.71
N GLU A 279 20.84 15.85 -9.55
CA GLU A 279 20.14 16.78 -8.64
C GLU A 279 19.93 18.17 -9.30
N ARG A 280 20.83 18.59 -10.17
CA ARG A 280 20.68 19.82 -10.94
C ARG A 280 19.46 19.76 -11.87
N ASP A 281 19.22 18.61 -12.52
CA ASP A 281 18.09 18.45 -13.43
C ASP A 281 16.78 18.38 -12.63
N ARG A 282 16.82 17.78 -11.43
CA ARG A 282 15.70 17.80 -10.49
C ARG A 282 15.28 19.22 -10.11
N ILE A 283 16.25 20.06 -9.73
CA ILE A 283 15.99 21.47 -9.36
C ILE A 283 15.45 22.26 -10.56
N LYS A 284 16.02 22.07 -11.75
CA LYS A 284 15.54 22.73 -12.97
C LYS A 284 14.10 22.35 -13.29
N LEU A 285 13.76 21.06 -13.19
CA LEU A 285 12.42 20.58 -13.45
C LEU A 285 11.41 21.17 -12.46
N LEU A 286 11.73 21.15 -11.17
CA LEU A 286 10.90 21.78 -10.13
C LEU A 286 10.72 23.29 -10.40
N GLY A 287 11.79 24.00 -10.79
CA GLY A 287 11.77 25.42 -11.14
C GLY A 287 10.90 25.69 -12.37
N ARG A 288 10.98 24.85 -13.42
CA ARG A 288 10.20 25.00 -14.65
C ARG A 288 8.69 24.98 -14.40
N PHE A 289 8.23 24.13 -13.48
CA PHE A 289 6.81 23.95 -13.18
C PHE A 289 6.32 24.71 -11.95
N SER A 290 7.20 25.38 -11.19
CA SER A 290 6.84 26.07 -9.94
C SER A 290 5.81 27.19 -10.09
N GLY A 291 5.70 27.78 -11.29
CA GLY A 291 4.74 28.84 -11.61
C GLY A 291 3.53 28.36 -12.42
N SER A 292 3.42 27.08 -12.75
CA SER A 292 2.34 26.56 -13.55
C SER A 292 1.02 26.55 -12.76
N ARG A 293 -0.06 27.01 -13.39
CA ARG A 293 -1.43 26.89 -12.85
C ARG A 293 -2.13 25.62 -13.34
N GLN A 294 -1.59 24.98 -14.37
CA GLN A 294 -2.18 23.79 -14.99
C GLN A 294 -1.54 22.49 -14.52
N LEU A 295 -0.31 22.55 -14.01
CA LEU A 295 0.44 21.41 -13.54
C LEU A 295 1.01 21.67 -12.16
N GLN A 296 0.99 20.66 -11.32
CA GLN A 296 1.78 20.62 -10.09
C GLN A 296 2.93 19.62 -10.23
N CYS A 297 4.10 20.08 -9.82
CA CYS A 297 5.32 19.26 -9.78
C CYS A 297 5.76 19.14 -8.32
N ILE A 298 5.74 17.95 -7.77
CA ILE A 298 5.94 17.70 -6.35
C ILE A 298 7.05 16.69 -6.11
N SER A 299 7.69 16.83 -4.95
CA SER A 299 8.65 15.84 -4.43
C SER A 299 7.94 14.92 -3.44
N PRO A 300 7.69 13.64 -3.78
CA PRO A 300 6.98 12.72 -2.91
C PRO A 300 7.57 12.58 -1.51
N PRO A 301 8.92 12.55 -1.31
CA PRO A 301 9.50 12.50 0.03
C PRO A 301 9.02 13.62 0.96
N GLN A 302 8.91 14.85 0.44
CA GLN A 302 8.45 16.00 1.24
C GLN A 302 6.98 15.86 1.64
N VAL A 303 6.13 15.39 0.73
CA VAL A 303 4.70 15.17 1.00
C VAL A 303 4.49 14.07 2.02
N ILE A 304 5.25 12.98 1.89
CA ILE A 304 5.20 11.88 2.86
C ILE A 304 5.72 12.32 4.22
N GLU A 305 6.76 13.14 4.28
CA GLU A 305 7.27 13.69 5.53
C GLU A 305 6.25 14.62 6.21
N GLU A 306 5.55 15.46 5.46
CA GLU A 306 4.42 16.27 5.96
C GLU A 306 3.32 15.38 6.55
N LEU A 307 2.91 14.34 5.84
CA LEU A 307 1.91 13.37 6.30
C LEU A 307 2.38 12.65 7.56
N LEU A 308 3.60 12.16 7.58
CA LEU A 308 4.19 11.48 8.73
C LEU A 308 4.35 12.41 9.93
N SER A 309 4.60 13.70 9.73
CA SER A 309 4.70 14.68 10.83
C SER A 309 3.40 14.78 11.65
N ILE A 310 2.24 14.59 11.01
CA ILE A 310 0.94 14.52 11.67
C ILE A 310 0.84 13.24 12.50
N VAL A 311 1.28 12.11 11.94
CA VAL A 311 1.30 10.81 12.64
C VAL A 311 2.24 10.84 13.84
N PHE A 312 3.40 11.53 13.76
CA PHE A 312 4.31 11.68 14.90
C PHE A 312 3.76 12.51 16.05
N ARG A 313 2.91 13.48 15.80
CA ARG A 313 2.20 14.16 16.91
C ARG A 313 1.34 13.18 17.69
N ILE A 314 0.66 12.27 17.00
CA ILE A 314 -0.14 11.21 17.64
C ILE A 314 0.78 10.26 18.43
N GLU A 315 1.96 9.90 17.92
CA GLU A 315 2.96 9.10 18.63
C GLU A 315 3.38 9.76 19.96
N GLN A 316 3.62 11.07 19.97
CA GLN A 316 3.97 11.80 21.18
C GLN A 316 2.84 11.75 22.23
N PHE A 317 1.59 11.91 21.83
CA PHE A 317 0.45 11.77 22.74
C PHE A 317 0.35 10.35 23.30
N VAL A 318 0.50 9.32 22.44
CA VAL A 318 0.49 7.92 22.89
C VAL A 318 1.64 7.65 23.85
N LEU A 319 2.83 8.18 23.60
CA LEU A 319 3.97 8.07 24.51
C LEU A 319 3.66 8.70 25.86
N LEU A 320 3.06 9.90 25.89
CA LEU A 320 2.67 10.57 27.12
C LEU A 320 1.65 9.75 27.93
N PHE A 321 0.61 9.26 27.28
CA PHE A 321 -0.37 8.36 27.90
C PHE A 321 0.27 7.09 28.44
N THR A 322 1.21 6.52 27.70
CA THR A 322 1.93 5.32 28.13
C THR A 322 2.79 5.59 29.35
N LEU A 323 3.51 6.70 29.41
CA LEU A 323 4.29 7.09 30.57
C LEU A 323 3.39 7.32 31.79
N ALA A 324 2.24 7.94 31.62
CA ALA A 324 1.25 8.13 32.68
C ALA A 324 0.71 6.77 33.18
N ALA A 325 0.34 5.87 32.28
CA ALA A 325 -0.10 4.52 32.60
C ALA A 325 0.98 3.69 33.31
N ALA A 326 2.23 3.79 32.85
CA ALA A 326 3.37 3.15 33.50
C ALA A 326 3.59 3.69 34.91
N GLY A 327 3.47 5.01 35.13
CA GLY A 327 3.54 5.62 36.44
C GLY A 327 2.43 5.12 37.38
N ALA A 328 1.19 5.06 36.89
CA ALA A 328 0.05 4.53 37.64
C ALA A 328 0.24 3.05 38.01
N ALA A 329 0.79 2.24 37.09
CA ALA A 329 1.06 0.84 37.34
C ALA A 329 2.18 0.64 38.36
N LEU A 330 3.23 1.44 38.32
CA LEU A 330 4.30 1.42 39.33
C LEU A 330 3.76 1.79 40.71
N LEU A 331 2.86 2.77 40.81
CA LEU A 331 2.16 3.11 42.04
C LEU A 331 1.29 1.95 42.55
N LEU A 332 0.52 1.31 41.66
CA LEU A 332 -0.28 0.14 42.03
C LEU A 332 0.62 -1.02 42.49
N LEU A 333 1.73 -1.25 41.80
CA LEU A 333 2.70 -2.28 42.23
C LEU A 333 3.28 -1.96 43.61
N ALA A 334 3.65 -0.71 43.86
CA ALA A 334 4.16 -0.28 45.18
C ALA A 334 3.08 -0.43 46.27
N LEU A 335 1.82 -0.12 45.99
CA LEU A 335 0.69 -0.31 46.88
C LEU A 335 0.45 -1.80 47.20
N VAL A 336 0.44 -2.65 46.19
CA VAL A 336 0.28 -4.12 46.33
C VAL A 336 1.42 -4.73 47.14
N LEU A 337 2.66 -4.28 46.89
CA LEU A 337 3.82 -4.72 47.66
C LEU A 337 3.73 -4.25 49.09
N ASN A 338 3.38 -3.00 49.37
CA ASN A 338 3.22 -2.46 50.71
C ASN A 338 2.12 -3.23 51.51
N LEU A 339 0.97 -3.47 50.85
CA LEU A 339 -0.11 -4.26 51.45
C LEU A 339 0.34 -5.70 51.74
N SER A 340 1.06 -6.31 50.79
CA SER A 340 1.64 -7.66 50.97
C SER A 340 2.60 -7.71 52.17
N LEU A 341 3.43 -6.69 52.34
CA LEU A 341 4.35 -6.56 53.46
C LEU A 341 3.60 -6.47 54.81
N LYS A 342 2.55 -5.63 54.84
CA LYS A 342 1.72 -5.49 56.07
C LYS A 342 0.98 -6.76 56.42
N LEU A 343 0.42 -7.47 55.46
CA LEU A 343 -0.27 -8.75 55.70
C LEU A 343 0.68 -9.87 56.19
N ARG A 344 1.96 -9.80 55.73
CA ARG A 344 3.01 -10.77 56.12
C ARG A 344 3.85 -10.30 57.29
N ALA A 345 3.52 -9.21 57.94
CA ALA A 345 4.30 -8.68 59.05
C ALA A 345 4.46 -9.70 60.22
N ALA A 346 3.41 -10.47 60.51
CA ALA A 346 3.46 -11.52 61.51
C ALA A 346 4.41 -12.68 61.13
N GLU A 347 4.40 -13.11 59.87
CA GLU A 347 5.32 -14.13 59.33
C GLU A 347 6.78 -13.65 59.39
N MET A 348 7.01 -12.38 58.99
CA MET A 348 8.34 -11.77 59.05
C MET A 348 8.85 -11.61 60.47
N GLN A 349 7.97 -11.26 61.43
CA GLN A 349 8.32 -11.27 62.85
C GLN A 349 8.72 -12.65 63.36
N THR A 350 8.00 -13.69 62.92
CA THR A 350 8.33 -15.08 63.27
C THR A 350 9.67 -15.49 62.68
N MET A 351 9.95 -15.15 61.41
CA MET A 351 11.25 -15.37 60.78
C MET A 351 12.39 -14.64 61.52
N PHE A 352 12.14 -13.41 61.93
CA PHE A 352 13.11 -12.63 62.70
C PHE A 352 13.37 -13.24 64.08
N ARG A 353 12.32 -13.72 64.76
CA ARG A 353 12.45 -14.43 66.04
C ARG A 353 13.19 -15.77 65.92
N LEU A 354 13.12 -16.43 64.76
CA LEU A 354 13.86 -17.63 64.42
C LEU A 354 15.34 -17.36 63.98
N GLY A 355 15.80 -16.09 64.04
CA GLY A 355 17.18 -15.72 63.77
C GLY A 355 17.47 -15.25 62.36
N CYS A 356 16.47 -15.04 61.53
CA CYS A 356 16.69 -14.49 60.18
C CYS A 356 17.08 -12.99 60.25
N SER A 357 18.13 -12.61 59.55
CA SER A 357 18.56 -11.21 59.48
C SER A 357 17.58 -10.38 58.64
N ARG A 358 17.47 -9.06 58.93
CA ARG A 358 16.70 -8.11 58.13
C ARG A 358 17.13 -8.13 56.65
N LEU A 359 18.43 -8.35 56.39
CA LEU A 359 18.99 -8.44 55.04
C LEU A 359 18.45 -9.65 54.27
N THR A 360 18.23 -10.78 54.96
CA THR A 360 17.65 -11.99 54.35
C THR A 360 16.21 -11.77 53.92
N ILE A 361 15.41 -11.07 54.74
CA ILE A 361 14.02 -10.69 54.41
C ILE A 361 13.99 -9.76 53.23
N LEU A 362 14.86 -8.76 53.21
CA LEU A 362 14.98 -7.81 52.10
C LEU A 362 15.38 -8.52 50.77
N ARG A 363 16.36 -9.42 50.82
CA ARG A 363 16.77 -10.24 49.66
C ARG A 363 15.64 -11.09 49.12
N LEU A 364 14.79 -11.67 49.97
CA LEU A 364 13.63 -12.47 49.56
C LEU A 364 12.62 -11.60 48.78
N GLN A 365 12.31 -10.43 49.29
CA GLN A 365 11.37 -9.52 48.67
C GLN A 365 11.91 -8.95 47.35
N SER A 366 13.17 -8.55 47.33
CA SER A 366 13.81 -8.12 46.08
C SER A 366 13.81 -9.20 45.00
N ALA A 367 13.99 -10.48 45.42
CA ALA A 367 13.91 -11.61 44.49
C ALA A 367 12.47 -11.81 43.95
N GLU A 368 11.43 -11.63 44.79
CA GLU A 368 10.02 -11.69 44.33
C GLU A 368 9.72 -10.60 43.32
N VAL A 369 10.10 -9.34 43.59
CA VAL A 369 9.90 -8.21 42.67
C VAL A 369 10.68 -8.42 41.36
N LEU A 370 11.92 -8.85 41.44
CA LEU A 370 12.76 -9.10 40.27
C LEU A 370 12.14 -10.21 39.39
N LEU A 371 11.62 -11.28 39.96
CA LEU A 371 10.95 -12.35 39.25
C LEU A 371 9.68 -11.87 38.56
N LEU A 372 8.86 -11.02 39.19
CA LEU A 372 7.66 -10.42 38.59
C LEU A 372 8.04 -9.54 37.38
N LEU A 373 9.04 -8.69 37.55
CA LEU A 373 9.51 -7.79 36.47
C LEU A 373 10.11 -8.54 35.29
N THR A 374 10.97 -9.53 35.56
CA THR A 374 11.61 -10.35 34.50
C THR A 374 10.58 -11.22 33.76
N SER A 375 9.60 -11.78 34.46
CA SER A 375 8.51 -12.55 33.85
C SER A 375 7.63 -11.64 32.97
N ALA A 376 7.26 -10.45 33.44
CA ALA A 376 6.50 -9.48 32.68
C ALA A 376 7.26 -9.00 31.43
N ALA A 377 8.55 -8.69 31.58
CA ALA A 377 9.41 -8.30 30.46
C ALA A 377 9.55 -9.43 29.43
N GLY A 378 9.72 -10.69 29.89
CA GLY A 378 9.77 -11.86 29.00
C GLY A 378 8.48 -12.04 28.17
N ILE A 379 7.31 -11.90 28.81
CA ILE A 379 6.02 -11.97 28.10
C ILE A 379 5.88 -10.80 27.13
N ALA A 380 6.26 -9.58 27.52
CA ALA A 380 6.20 -8.41 26.65
C ALA A 380 7.10 -8.56 25.41
N VAL A 381 8.31 -9.09 25.58
CA VAL A 381 9.24 -9.35 24.46
C VAL A 381 8.69 -10.45 23.54
N ALA A 382 8.20 -11.56 24.10
CA ALA A 382 7.60 -12.63 23.30
C ALA A 382 6.38 -12.13 22.51
N GLY A 383 5.50 -11.35 23.15
CA GLY A 383 4.37 -10.70 22.48
C GLY A 383 4.79 -9.70 21.42
N GLY A 384 5.87 -8.95 21.64
CA GLY A 384 6.43 -8.01 20.67
C GLY A 384 7.01 -8.69 19.42
N LEU A 385 7.68 -9.81 19.60
CA LEU A 385 8.19 -10.62 18.48
C LEU A 385 7.05 -11.22 17.65
N LEU A 386 5.99 -11.72 18.29
CA LEU A 386 4.79 -12.19 17.61
C LEU A 386 4.08 -11.04 16.88
N ALA A 387 3.94 -9.87 17.52
CA ALA A 387 3.32 -8.71 16.89
C ALA A 387 4.12 -8.21 15.68
N ARG A 388 5.43 -8.32 15.68
CA ARG A 388 6.27 -7.94 14.54
C ARG A 388 5.97 -8.79 13.29
N SER A 389 5.81 -10.09 13.45
CA SER A 389 5.48 -10.99 12.34
C SER A 389 4.05 -10.79 11.83
N THR A 390 3.09 -10.52 12.72
CA THR A 390 1.69 -10.25 12.35
C THR A 390 1.49 -8.83 11.84
N ALA A 391 2.24 -7.83 12.34
CA ALA A 391 2.15 -6.45 11.87
C ALA A 391 2.60 -6.31 10.41
N ALA A 392 3.63 -7.04 9.99
CA ALA A 392 4.04 -7.07 8.59
C ALA A 392 2.90 -7.59 7.68
N ALA A 393 2.23 -8.66 8.08
CA ALA A 393 1.08 -9.22 7.35
C ALA A 393 -0.14 -8.30 7.35
N LEU A 394 -0.45 -7.65 8.50
CA LEU A 394 -1.56 -6.71 8.63
C LEU A 394 -1.30 -5.38 7.89
N LEU A 395 -0.06 -4.90 7.86
CA LEU A 395 0.32 -3.70 7.11
C LEU A 395 0.21 -3.95 5.61
N GLN A 396 0.59 -5.13 5.13
CA GLN A 396 0.35 -5.54 3.75
C GLN A 396 -1.15 -5.53 3.42
N GLN A 397 -2.02 -6.04 4.31
CA GLN A 397 -3.47 -6.01 4.12
C GLN A 397 -4.10 -4.61 4.23
N LEU A 398 -3.53 -3.69 5.02
CA LEU A 398 -4.03 -2.32 5.19
C LEU A 398 -3.51 -1.36 4.10
N LEU A 399 -2.35 -1.66 3.52
CA LEU A 399 -1.77 -0.91 2.41
C LEU A 399 -2.22 -1.46 1.05
N LEU A 400 -2.70 -2.67 1.02
CA LEU A 400 -3.40 -3.34 -0.07
C LEU A 400 -4.92 -3.11 0.06
#